data_489564e13fdb5e710b3559512417656c
#
_entry.id   489564e13fdb5e710b3559512417656c
#
_cell.length_a   1.000
_cell.length_b   1.000
_cell.length_c   1.000
_cell.angle_alpha   90.00
_cell.angle_beta   90.00
_cell.angle_gamma   90.00
#
_symmetry.space_group_name_H-M   'P 1'
#
loop_
_entity.id
_entity.type
_entity.pdbx_description
1 polymer ?
#
loop_
_entity_poly.entity_id
_entity_poly.type
_entity_poly.pdbx_seq_one_letter_code
_entity_poly.pdbx_strand_id
1 'polypeptide(L)'
;HWYFVTASYDAVSGKASVHHRLASKWPIPDKEVAVSRVVSSRLVCSESSSFLMASSGHESGSTGRPACHFNGKMDNPRIFAKSFPPDHSVESAALVANWDLSLDVATSKVHDVGPSRLHGQAINLPGRAVTGHNWTGEVSDFKTDPSQYGAIYFHDDDLEDAGWNMAFEWTVPQDCKSGFYAVHLTAGDAEDYVPFVVTPAEPRARIAFLAPTLSYLVYANQRFIDPIRASLDLQESDEVTPQDAYMQEQGLLSCYDLHSDGSGVCYSSRWRPILNFRPSYVMPSRSLAAFSPRHLNADLHLLDWLDSKQFDYDV
;
A
#
# COMPACT_ATOMS: atom_id res chain seq x y z
N HIS A 1 13.14 17.25 -0.32
CA HIS A 1 14.50 17.29 0.23
C HIS A 1 14.78 16.03 1.04
N TRP A 2 16.06 15.62 1.10
CA TRP A 2 16.53 14.57 1.99
C TRP A 2 17.19 15.16 3.22
N TYR A 3 16.85 14.62 4.37
CA TYR A 3 17.44 14.99 5.66
C TYR A 3 18.16 13.81 6.26
N PHE A 4 19.33 14.07 6.81
CA PHE A 4 20.01 13.14 7.68
C PHE A 4 19.48 13.34 9.10
N VAL A 5 18.85 12.31 9.66
CA VAL A 5 18.23 12.36 10.99
C VAL A 5 18.94 11.37 11.91
N THR A 6 19.32 11.83 13.09
CA THR A 6 19.82 10.97 14.16
C THR A 6 18.98 11.14 15.41
N ALA A 7 18.66 10.02 16.06
CA ALA A 7 18.11 9.99 17.39
C ALA A 7 19.05 9.21 18.31
N SER A 8 19.30 9.70 19.50
CA SER A 8 20.17 9.03 20.45
C SER A 8 19.64 9.12 21.87
N TYR A 9 19.93 8.09 22.65
CA TYR A 9 19.63 8.02 24.07
C TYR A 9 20.86 7.54 24.83
N ASP A 10 21.30 8.36 25.79
CA ASP A 10 22.37 8.00 26.72
C ASP A 10 21.74 7.51 28.03
N ALA A 11 21.85 6.22 28.29
CA ALA A 11 21.27 5.57 29.45
C ALA A 11 21.92 5.98 30.79
N VAL A 12 23.14 6.54 30.77
CA VAL A 12 23.86 6.98 31.98
C VAL A 12 23.32 8.32 32.43
N SER A 13 23.23 9.28 31.51
CA SER A 13 22.75 10.64 31.79
C SER A 13 21.24 10.79 31.66
N GLY A 14 20.54 9.82 31.08
CA GLY A 14 19.13 9.91 30.72
C GLY A 14 18.84 10.90 29.57
N LYS A 15 19.85 11.34 28.83
CA LYS A 15 19.73 12.34 27.79
C LYS A 15 19.26 11.71 26.49
N ALA A 16 18.08 12.14 26.02
CA ALA A 16 17.60 11.88 24.67
C ALA A 16 17.90 13.10 23.77
N SER A 17 18.34 12.84 22.53
CA SER A 17 18.66 13.88 21.56
C SER A 17 18.15 13.50 20.19
N VAL A 18 17.63 14.46 19.45
CA VAL A 18 17.29 14.34 18.03
C VAL A 18 18.00 15.46 17.28
N HIS A 19 18.61 15.11 16.18
CA HIS A 19 19.28 16.06 15.32
C HIS A 19 18.87 15.79 13.87
N HIS A 20 18.61 16.86 13.12
CA HIS A 20 18.38 16.76 11.68
C HIS A 20 19.13 17.85 10.93
N ARG A 21 19.63 17.51 9.76
CA ARG A 21 20.28 18.41 8.82
C ARG A 21 20.01 17.98 7.39
N LEU A 22 20.11 18.88 6.43
CA LEU A 22 20.05 18.52 5.02
C LEU A 22 21.14 17.48 4.67
N ALA A 23 20.78 16.43 3.95
CA ALA A 23 21.69 15.39 3.50
C ALA A 23 22.59 15.89 2.35
N SER A 24 22.11 16.84 1.55
CA SER A 24 22.82 17.46 0.44
C SER A 24 22.73 18.97 0.50
N LYS A 25 23.74 19.67 -0.07
CA LYS A 25 23.69 21.11 -0.24
C LYS A 25 22.61 21.47 -1.25
N TRP A 26 21.67 22.30 -0.85
CA TRP A 26 20.58 22.79 -1.66
C TRP A 26 20.64 24.31 -1.77
N PRO A 27 20.19 24.92 -2.90
CA PRO A 27 20.25 26.38 -3.07
C PRO A 27 19.48 27.17 -1.99
N ILE A 28 18.43 26.57 -1.43
CA ILE A 28 17.67 27.17 -0.32
C ILE A 28 18.19 26.54 0.97
N PRO A 29 18.88 27.30 1.84
CA PRO A 29 19.37 26.78 3.10
C PRO A 29 18.22 26.42 4.04
N ASP A 30 18.24 25.22 4.58
CA ASP A 30 17.40 24.85 5.70
C ASP A 30 18.26 24.76 6.97
N LYS A 31 17.63 25.05 8.11
CA LYS A 31 18.36 25.10 9.37
C LYS A 31 18.61 23.69 9.88
N GLU A 32 19.88 23.44 10.22
CA GLU A 32 20.23 22.32 11.07
C GLU A 32 19.61 22.52 12.45
N VAL A 33 18.92 21.49 12.97
CA VAL A 33 18.23 21.53 14.26
C VAL A 33 18.71 20.39 15.13
N ALA A 34 19.11 20.71 16.35
CA ALA A 34 19.43 19.74 17.38
C ALA A 34 18.62 20.07 18.64
N VAL A 35 17.87 19.08 19.13
CA VAL A 35 17.09 19.18 20.36
C VAL A 35 17.50 18.05 21.30
N SER A 36 17.70 18.39 22.56
CA SER A 36 17.97 17.37 23.58
C SER A 36 17.17 17.61 24.85
N ARG A 37 16.79 16.52 25.51
CA ARG A 37 16.07 16.55 26.77
C ARG A 37 16.55 15.44 27.70
N VAL A 38 16.63 15.73 28.98
CA VAL A 38 16.81 14.68 30.01
C VAL A 38 15.46 14.08 30.31
N VAL A 39 15.33 12.77 30.18
CA VAL A 39 14.10 11.98 30.46
C VAL A 39 14.25 11.34 31.84
N SER A 40 13.24 11.49 32.66
CA SER A 40 13.23 10.93 34.02
C SER A 40 13.04 9.41 34.04
N SER A 41 12.44 8.86 32.98
CA SER A 41 12.20 7.41 32.87
C SER A 41 13.30 6.74 32.05
N ARG A 42 13.80 5.61 32.53
CA ARG A 42 14.71 4.78 31.73
C ARG A 42 13.97 4.14 30.60
N LEU A 43 14.63 4.05 29.44
CA LEU A 43 14.15 3.22 28.33
C LEU A 43 14.19 1.76 28.79
N VAL A 44 13.04 1.11 28.83
CA VAL A 44 12.92 -0.32 29.14
C VAL A 44 12.42 -1.02 27.89
N CYS A 45 13.27 -1.88 27.33
CA CYS A 45 12.87 -2.76 26.23
C CYS A 45 12.61 -4.15 26.82
N SER A 46 11.46 -4.75 26.51
CA SER A 46 11.20 -6.15 26.78
C SER A 46 11.57 -7.00 25.57
N GLU A 47 11.77 -8.31 25.77
CA GLU A 47 12.00 -9.25 24.65
C GLU A 47 10.83 -9.30 23.65
N SER A 48 9.62 -8.90 24.09
CA SER A 48 8.43 -8.81 23.25
C SER A 48 8.24 -7.45 22.59
N SER A 49 9.13 -6.48 22.82
CA SER A 49 9.02 -5.15 22.21
C SER A 49 9.40 -5.19 20.74
N SER A 50 8.49 -4.76 19.86
CA SER A 50 8.78 -4.59 18.44
C SER A 50 9.50 -3.26 18.21
N PHE A 51 10.47 -3.27 17.29
CA PHE A 51 11.04 -2.04 16.74
C PHE A 51 10.23 -1.64 15.50
N LEU A 52 9.64 -0.45 15.53
CA LEU A 52 8.82 0.09 14.45
C LEU A 52 9.58 1.22 13.75
N MET A 53 9.52 1.22 12.42
CA MET A 53 9.94 2.33 11.56
C MET A 53 8.71 2.90 10.85
N ALA A 54 8.66 4.21 10.67
CA ALA A 54 7.54 4.94 10.06
C ALA A 54 6.19 4.79 10.79
N SER A 55 6.23 4.38 12.06
CA SER A 55 5.05 4.29 12.93
C SER A 55 5.48 4.49 14.38
N SER A 56 4.64 5.09 15.21
CA SER A 56 4.96 5.38 16.62
C SER A 56 4.16 4.56 17.63
N GLY A 57 3.34 3.62 17.20
CA GLY A 57 2.50 2.83 18.11
C GLY A 57 1.76 1.69 17.42
N HIS A 58 0.82 1.12 18.15
CA HIS A 58 -0.09 0.09 17.67
C HIS A 58 -1.53 0.53 17.92
N GLU A 59 -2.45 0.11 17.08
CA GLU A 59 -3.88 0.37 17.26
C GLU A 59 -4.39 -0.25 18.58
N SER A 60 -5.19 0.52 19.32
CA SER A 60 -5.80 0.03 20.57
C SER A 60 -6.81 -1.08 20.27
N GLY A 61 -6.62 -2.24 20.88
CA GLY A 61 -7.52 -3.39 20.72
C GLY A 61 -7.32 -4.22 19.46
N SER A 62 -6.38 -3.86 18.60
CA SER A 62 -6.02 -4.64 17.42
C SER A 62 -4.90 -5.63 17.69
N THR A 63 -4.77 -6.61 16.81
CA THR A 63 -3.75 -7.68 16.86
C THR A 63 -2.33 -7.16 16.54
N GLY A 64 -1.96 -5.94 17.00
CA GLY A 64 -0.61 -5.41 16.87
C GLY A 64 -0.34 -4.68 15.56
N ARG A 65 -1.35 -4.17 14.88
CA ARG A 65 -1.14 -3.31 13.69
C ARG A 65 -0.46 -1.99 14.08
N PRO A 66 0.52 -1.52 13.29
CA PRO A 66 1.11 -0.20 13.50
C PRO A 66 0.08 0.92 13.43
N ALA A 67 0.30 2.00 14.16
CA ALA A 67 -0.54 3.20 14.18
C ALA A 67 0.33 4.48 14.18
N CYS A 68 -0.28 5.63 13.98
CA CYS A 68 0.43 6.91 13.92
C CYS A 68 1.55 6.90 12.86
N HIS A 69 1.15 6.65 11.63
CA HIS A 69 2.05 6.47 10.50
C HIS A 69 2.73 7.77 10.08
N PHE A 70 3.89 7.62 9.48
CA PHE A 70 4.68 8.70 8.89
C PHE A 70 4.43 8.74 7.37
N ASN A 71 4.15 9.92 6.84
CA ASN A 71 4.11 10.19 5.40
C ASN A 71 5.47 10.68 4.94
N GLY A 72 6.12 9.92 4.06
CA GLY A 72 7.41 10.30 3.50
C GLY A 72 8.33 9.14 3.21
N LYS A 73 9.48 9.45 2.63
CA LYS A 73 10.51 8.46 2.27
C LYS A 73 11.52 8.27 3.40
N MET A 74 11.90 7.03 3.61
CA MET A 74 12.98 6.63 4.50
C MET A 74 14.02 5.81 3.72
N ASP A 75 15.29 6.10 3.94
CA ASP A 75 16.39 5.42 3.27
C ASP A 75 17.52 5.14 4.26
N ASN A 76 18.15 3.98 4.12
CA ASN A 76 19.36 3.58 4.82
C ASN A 76 19.28 3.71 6.36
N PRO A 77 18.23 3.21 7.02
CA PRO A 77 18.11 3.26 8.48
C PRO A 77 19.15 2.35 9.14
N ARG A 78 19.72 2.83 10.26
CA ARG A 78 20.76 2.11 11.01
C ARG A 78 20.57 2.26 12.51
N ILE A 79 20.97 1.25 13.27
CA ILE A 79 21.03 1.30 14.73
C ILE A 79 22.47 1.07 15.18
N PHE A 80 22.88 1.83 16.18
CA PHE A 80 24.20 1.74 16.80
C PHE A 80 24.08 1.54 18.32
N ALA A 81 25.00 0.78 18.89
CA ALA A 81 25.05 0.51 20.33
C ALA A 81 25.61 1.69 21.15
N LYS A 82 26.08 2.74 20.48
CA LYS A 82 26.64 3.95 21.12
C LYS A 82 25.94 5.20 20.60
N SER A 83 25.82 6.18 21.48
CA SER A 83 25.44 7.54 21.12
C SER A 83 26.64 8.26 20.51
N PHE A 84 26.45 8.91 19.36
CA PHE A 84 27.46 9.70 18.67
C PHE A 84 27.05 11.18 18.65
N PRO A 85 28.02 12.12 18.74
CA PRO A 85 27.74 13.50 18.40
C PRO A 85 27.26 13.63 16.96
N PRO A 86 26.41 14.61 16.63
CA PRO A 86 25.77 14.77 15.31
C PRO A 86 26.74 14.89 14.13
N ASP A 87 27.94 15.35 14.38
CA ASP A 87 29.00 15.65 13.41
C ASP A 87 30.06 14.56 13.24
N HIS A 88 29.95 13.48 13.99
CA HIS A 88 30.94 12.39 13.93
C HIS A 88 30.65 11.38 12.81
N SER A 89 31.74 10.96 12.15
CA SER A 89 31.74 9.76 11.31
C SER A 89 31.41 8.54 12.18
N VAL A 90 30.36 7.84 11.81
CA VAL A 90 29.84 6.71 12.59
C VAL A 90 30.84 5.54 12.53
N GLU A 91 31.39 5.16 13.66
CA GLU A 91 32.31 4.00 13.75
C GLU A 91 31.53 2.70 13.47
N SER A 92 31.95 1.97 12.46
CA SER A 92 31.36 0.67 12.08
C SER A 92 31.36 -0.37 13.21
N ALA A 93 32.30 -0.26 14.17
CA ALA A 93 32.43 -1.17 15.31
C ALA A 93 31.24 -1.11 16.31
N ALA A 94 30.41 -0.06 16.26
CA ALA A 94 29.22 0.05 17.11
C ALA A 94 27.91 -0.23 16.36
N LEU A 95 27.96 -0.64 15.10
CA LEU A 95 26.79 -0.96 14.30
C LEU A 95 26.09 -2.19 14.86
N VAL A 96 24.79 -2.08 15.09
CA VAL A 96 23.90 -3.18 15.51
C VAL A 96 23.11 -3.67 14.31
N ALA A 97 22.42 -2.78 13.61
CA ALA A 97 21.61 -3.12 12.45
C ALA A 97 21.79 -2.08 11.33
N ASN A 98 21.68 -2.54 10.11
CA ASN A 98 21.71 -1.72 8.89
C ASN A 98 20.76 -2.32 7.86
N TRP A 99 19.61 -1.70 7.65
CA TRP A 99 18.64 -2.20 6.70
C TRP A 99 18.91 -1.64 5.30
N ASP A 100 19.18 -2.55 4.37
CA ASP A 100 19.29 -2.25 2.94
C ASP A 100 17.90 -2.41 2.30
N LEU A 101 17.25 -1.29 2.05
CA LEU A 101 15.89 -1.23 1.54
C LEU A 101 15.82 -1.42 0.01
N SER A 102 16.95 -1.51 -0.67
CA SER A 102 17.05 -1.80 -2.12
C SER A 102 16.91 -3.29 -2.44
N LEU A 103 17.00 -4.16 -1.42
CA LEU A 103 16.94 -5.61 -1.59
C LEU A 103 15.49 -6.12 -1.55
N ASP A 104 15.21 -7.17 -2.34
CA ASP A 104 13.92 -7.87 -2.36
C ASP A 104 12.70 -6.94 -2.51
N VAL A 105 12.81 -5.91 -3.34
CA VAL A 105 11.77 -4.87 -3.52
C VAL A 105 10.41 -5.41 -3.95
N ALA A 106 10.35 -6.61 -4.51
CA ALA A 106 9.11 -7.28 -4.91
C ALA A 106 8.41 -8.02 -3.75
N THR A 107 8.97 -7.98 -2.54
CA THR A 107 8.44 -8.67 -1.36
C THR A 107 8.25 -7.69 -0.20
N SER A 108 7.59 -8.14 0.87
CA SER A 108 7.49 -7.39 2.12
C SER A 108 8.73 -7.49 3.02
N LYS A 109 9.74 -8.29 2.63
CA LYS A 109 10.97 -8.43 3.42
C LYS A 109 11.80 -7.16 3.42
N VAL A 110 12.36 -6.84 4.60
CA VAL A 110 13.33 -5.76 4.81
C VAL A 110 14.60 -6.36 5.38
N HIS A 111 15.68 -6.31 4.60
CA HIS A 111 16.93 -7.00 4.94
C HIS A 111 17.85 -6.16 5.81
N ASP A 112 18.14 -6.64 7.02
CA ASP A 112 19.27 -6.16 7.79
C ASP A 112 20.56 -6.83 7.27
N VAL A 113 21.43 -6.05 6.68
CA VAL A 113 22.76 -6.47 6.21
C VAL A 113 23.85 -6.24 7.27
N GLY A 114 23.48 -5.65 8.42
CA GLY A 114 24.35 -5.45 9.57
C GLY A 114 24.66 -6.75 10.32
N PRO A 115 25.44 -6.66 11.39
CA PRO A 115 25.95 -7.84 12.10
C PRO A 115 24.87 -8.65 12.82
N SER A 116 23.76 -8.01 13.23
CA SER A 116 22.74 -8.68 14.05
C SER A 116 21.67 -9.40 13.23
N ARG A 117 21.59 -9.16 11.90
CA ARG A 117 20.63 -9.79 10.99
C ARG A 117 19.17 -9.65 11.45
N LEU A 118 18.81 -8.51 11.98
CA LEU A 118 17.46 -8.18 12.45
C LEU A 118 16.56 -7.83 11.26
N HIS A 119 16.19 -8.83 10.49
CA HIS A 119 15.30 -8.66 9.33
C HIS A 119 13.93 -8.17 9.78
N GLY A 120 13.33 -7.29 8.97
CA GLY A 120 12.00 -6.73 9.19
C GLY A 120 11.01 -7.15 8.11
N GLN A 121 9.81 -6.65 8.27
CA GLN A 121 8.72 -6.79 7.31
C GLN A 121 8.03 -5.44 7.11
N ALA A 122 7.84 -5.06 5.85
CA ALA A 122 6.98 -3.95 5.47
C ALA A 122 5.51 -4.37 5.58
N ILE A 123 4.68 -3.50 6.13
CA ILE A 123 3.26 -3.72 6.37
C ILE A 123 2.48 -2.73 5.51
N ASN A 124 1.35 -3.15 4.94
CA ASN A 124 0.45 -2.37 4.10
C ASN A 124 1.01 -1.93 2.74
N LEU A 125 2.00 -2.66 2.18
CA LEU A 125 2.56 -2.39 0.86
C LEU A 125 3.05 -0.94 0.67
N PRO A 126 3.93 -0.40 1.53
CA PRO A 126 4.52 0.91 1.28
C PRO A 126 5.33 0.90 -0.02
N GLY A 127 5.47 2.05 -0.66
CA GLY A 127 6.15 2.18 -1.95
C GLY A 127 7.60 1.70 -1.90
N ARG A 128 7.94 0.65 -2.67
CA ARG A 128 9.30 0.08 -2.80
C ARG A 128 9.93 0.51 -4.12
N ALA A 129 11.25 0.34 -4.26
CA ALA A 129 12.01 0.72 -5.44
C ALA A 129 11.81 2.20 -5.81
N VAL A 130 11.74 3.07 -4.82
CA VAL A 130 11.66 4.52 -5.02
C VAL A 130 13.04 5.16 -4.82
N THR A 131 13.24 6.30 -5.45
CA THR A 131 14.52 7.01 -5.44
C THR A 131 14.98 7.36 -4.03
N GLY A 132 16.20 6.96 -3.70
CA GLY A 132 16.90 7.19 -2.43
C GLY A 132 17.56 8.57 -2.35
N HIS A 133 18.22 8.82 -1.22
CA HIS A 133 18.95 10.07 -0.95
C HIS A 133 20.15 10.29 -1.89
N ASN A 134 20.66 9.22 -2.50
CA ASN A 134 21.82 9.19 -3.39
C ASN A 134 21.46 9.17 -4.88
N TRP A 135 20.17 9.33 -5.22
CA TRP A 135 19.72 9.36 -6.62
C TRP A 135 20.31 10.57 -7.36
N THR A 136 20.96 10.30 -8.49
CA THR A 136 21.66 11.32 -9.29
C THR A 136 20.80 12.05 -10.30
N GLY A 137 19.60 11.51 -10.60
CA GLY A 137 18.74 11.99 -11.69
C GLY A 137 19.05 11.39 -13.05
N GLU A 138 20.13 10.62 -13.19
CA GLU A 138 20.57 10.03 -14.48
C GLU A 138 20.01 8.61 -14.67
N VAL A 139 19.71 7.90 -13.59
CA VAL A 139 19.16 6.54 -13.61
C VAL A 139 17.66 6.59 -13.40
N SER A 140 16.89 6.11 -14.39
CA SER A 140 15.43 6.07 -14.37
C SER A 140 14.82 4.68 -14.11
N ASP A 141 15.65 3.65 -14.01
CA ASP A 141 15.22 2.27 -13.77
C ASP A 141 15.99 1.67 -12.59
N PHE A 142 15.26 1.27 -11.55
CA PHE A 142 15.83 0.64 -10.36
C PHE A 142 16.61 -0.66 -10.65
N LYS A 143 16.33 -1.34 -11.76
CA LYS A 143 17.05 -2.54 -12.18
C LYS A 143 18.45 -2.23 -12.68
N THR A 144 18.67 -1.02 -13.19
CA THR A 144 19.99 -0.57 -13.69
C THR A 144 20.94 -0.25 -12.55
N ASP A 145 20.45 0.44 -11.53
CA ASP A 145 21.21 0.72 -10.30
C ASP A 145 20.29 0.68 -9.07
N PRO A 146 20.08 -0.51 -8.49
CA PRO A 146 19.23 -0.66 -7.33
C PRO A 146 19.63 0.18 -6.12
N SER A 147 20.93 0.50 -5.99
CA SER A 147 21.45 1.25 -4.85
C SER A 147 20.90 2.68 -4.77
N GLN A 148 20.52 3.27 -5.90
CA GLN A 148 19.89 4.59 -5.96
C GLN A 148 18.38 4.55 -5.71
N TYR A 149 17.80 3.37 -5.57
CA TYR A 149 16.37 3.12 -5.31
C TYR A 149 16.16 2.40 -3.98
N GLY A 150 17.02 2.70 -3.02
CA GLY A 150 17.02 2.11 -1.69
C GLY A 150 16.11 2.80 -0.69
N ALA A 151 15.08 3.53 -1.12
CA ALA A 151 14.11 4.10 -0.20
C ALA A 151 12.81 3.30 -0.16
N ILE A 152 12.09 3.43 0.96
CA ILE A 152 10.68 3.05 1.09
C ILE A 152 9.87 4.32 1.27
N TYR A 153 8.75 4.44 0.55
CA TYR A 153 7.80 5.52 0.69
C TYR A 153 6.60 5.04 1.48
N PHE A 154 6.40 5.62 2.65
CA PHE A 154 5.35 5.29 3.59
C PHE A 154 4.21 6.30 3.48
N HIS A 155 2.97 5.81 3.63
CA HIS A 155 1.76 6.62 3.67
C HIS A 155 0.87 6.15 4.83
N ASP A 156 0.12 7.07 5.43
CA ASP A 156 -0.78 6.77 6.54
C ASP A 156 -2.08 6.10 6.08
N ASP A 157 -2.33 6.10 4.79
CA ASP A 157 -3.48 5.51 4.11
C ASP A 157 -3.14 4.31 3.21
N ASP A 158 -1.91 3.76 3.29
CA ASP A 158 -1.55 2.50 2.67
C ASP A 158 -2.39 1.35 3.26
N LEU A 159 -3.01 0.53 2.41
CA LEU A 159 -3.81 -0.61 2.83
C LEU A 159 -3.62 -1.81 1.89
N GLU A 160 -2.96 -2.85 2.38
CA GLU A 160 -2.82 -4.14 1.69
C GLU A 160 -3.95 -5.10 2.04
N ASP A 161 -4.17 -5.32 3.34
CA ASP A 161 -5.09 -6.31 3.87
C ASP A 161 -6.01 -5.67 4.90
N ALA A 162 -7.31 -5.68 4.64
CA ALA A 162 -8.32 -5.19 5.57
C ALA A 162 -8.45 -6.06 6.84
N GLY A 163 -7.76 -7.19 6.88
CA GLY A 163 -7.67 -8.06 8.07
C GLY A 163 -8.98 -8.73 8.45
N TRP A 164 -9.83 -9.05 7.47
CA TRP A 164 -11.09 -9.72 7.74
C TRP A 164 -10.88 -11.14 8.24
N ASN A 165 -11.72 -11.54 9.17
CA ASN A 165 -11.85 -12.94 9.54
C ASN A 165 -12.53 -13.72 8.41
N MET A 166 -12.12 -14.97 8.22
CA MET A 166 -12.79 -15.87 7.29
C MET A 166 -14.24 -16.09 7.75
N ALA A 167 -15.21 -15.68 6.91
CA ALA A 167 -16.63 -15.82 7.21
C ALA A 167 -17.17 -17.21 6.85
N PHE A 168 -16.70 -17.79 5.76
CA PHE A 168 -17.05 -19.14 5.31
C PHE A 168 -15.99 -19.70 4.37
N GLU A 169 -16.01 -20.99 4.19
CA GLU A 169 -15.16 -21.73 3.27
C GLU A 169 -16.02 -22.54 2.30
N TRP A 170 -15.65 -22.55 1.04
CA TRP A 170 -16.32 -23.34 0.01
C TRP A 170 -15.29 -24.08 -0.84
N THR A 171 -15.47 -25.39 -0.95
CA THR A 171 -14.63 -26.24 -1.81
C THR A 171 -15.25 -26.32 -3.19
N VAL A 172 -14.49 -25.94 -4.22
CA VAL A 172 -14.94 -26.02 -5.61
C VAL A 172 -15.22 -27.47 -5.98
N PRO A 173 -16.44 -27.84 -6.42
CA PRO A 173 -16.75 -29.19 -6.88
C PRO A 173 -15.93 -29.58 -8.11
N GLN A 174 -15.57 -30.85 -8.24
CA GLN A 174 -14.75 -31.34 -9.35
C GLN A 174 -15.41 -31.20 -10.73
N ASP A 175 -16.72 -31.19 -10.77
CA ASP A 175 -17.55 -31.01 -11.97
C ASP A 175 -17.91 -29.55 -12.25
N CYS A 176 -17.45 -28.62 -11.40
CA CYS A 176 -17.67 -27.20 -11.60
C CYS A 176 -16.98 -26.74 -12.90
N LYS A 177 -17.74 -26.11 -13.79
CA LYS A 177 -17.19 -25.54 -15.01
C LYS A 177 -16.30 -24.34 -14.71
N SER A 178 -15.31 -24.11 -15.56
CA SER A 178 -14.61 -22.83 -15.58
C SER A 178 -15.57 -21.68 -15.88
N GLY A 179 -15.37 -20.54 -15.21
CA GLY A 179 -16.27 -19.39 -15.40
C GLY A 179 -16.18 -18.35 -14.28
N PHE A 180 -16.95 -17.28 -14.45
CA PHE A 180 -17.20 -16.33 -13.39
C PHE A 180 -18.40 -16.79 -12.55
N TYR A 181 -18.22 -16.73 -11.26
CA TYR A 181 -19.22 -17.07 -10.24
C TYR A 181 -19.34 -15.93 -9.24
N ALA A 182 -20.39 -15.94 -8.46
CA ALA A 182 -20.51 -15.05 -7.35
C ALA A 182 -21.15 -15.75 -6.15
N VAL A 183 -20.68 -15.39 -4.96
CA VAL A 183 -21.43 -15.71 -3.73
C VAL A 183 -22.55 -14.69 -3.62
N HIS A 184 -23.78 -15.17 -3.62
CA HIS A 184 -24.97 -14.33 -3.40
C HIS A 184 -25.22 -14.20 -1.90
N LEU A 185 -25.16 -12.99 -1.41
CA LEU A 185 -25.40 -12.64 -0.01
C LEU A 185 -26.77 -12.01 0.11
N THR A 186 -27.56 -12.46 1.09
CA THR A 186 -28.90 -11.89 1.37
C THR A 186 -29.03 -11.56 2.85
N ALA A 187 -29.58 -10.40 3.16
CA ALA A 187 -29.88 -9.96 4.52
C ALA A 187 -31.19 -9.15 4.54
N GLY A 188 -32.31 -9.80 4.86
CA GLY A 188 -33.64 -9.21 4.70
C GLY A 188 -33.91 -8.92 3.22
N ASP A 189 -34.23 -7.67 2.90
CA ASP A 189 -34.46 -7.21 1.52
C ASP A 189 -33.18 -6.76 0.81
N ALA A 190 -32.04 -6.76 1.51
CA ALA A 190 -30.75 -6.39 0.92
C ALA A 190 -30.06 -7.62 0.33
N GLU A 191 -29.46 -7.43 -0.84
CA GLU A 191 -28.64 -8.44 -1.50
C GLU A 191 -27.34 -7.86 -2.04
N ASP A 192 -26.34 -8.71 -2.15
CA ASP A 192 -25.04 -8.38 -2.71
C ASP A 192 -24.36 -9.60 -3.31
N TYR A 193 -23.34 -9.37 -4.15
CA TYR A 193 -22.64 -10.42 -4.86
C TYR A 193 -21.14 -10.25 -4.70
N VAL A 194 -20.44 -11.31 -4.26
CA VAL A 194 -18.97 -11.35 -4.21
C VAL A 194 -18.48 -12.20 -5.37
N PRO A 195 -17.97 -11.59 -6.46
CA PRO A 195 -17.52 -12.32 -7.63
C PRO A 195 -16.19 -13.03 -7.39
N PHE A 196 -16.05 -14.20 -8.02
CA PHE A 196 -14.81 -14.96 -8.06
C PHE A 196 -14.72 -15.76 -9.36
N VAL A 197 -13.53 -16.29 -9.68
CA VAL A 197 -13.28 -17.05 -10.89
C VAL A 197 -12.94 -18.49 -10.54
N VAL A 198 -13.53 -19.42 -11.26
CA VAL A 198 -13.14 -20.84 -11.26
C VAL A 198 -12.34 -21.08 -12.54
N THR A 199 -11.06 -21.41 -12.40
CA THR A 199 -10.20 -21.79 -13.52
C THR A 199 -10.31 -23.28 -13.81
N PRO A 200 -10.16 -23.74 -15.06
CA PRO A 200 -10.21 -25.15 -15.37
C PRO A 200 -8.96 -25.86 -14.83
N ALA A 201 -9.13 -27.08 -14.31
CA ALA A 201 -7.99 -27.91 -13.94
C ALA A 201 -7.12 -28.27 -15.16
N GLU A 202 -7.78 -28.51 -16.30
CA GLU A 202 -7.17 -28.74 -17.61
C GLU A 202 -7.99 -27.96 -18.66
N PRO A 203 -7.35 -27.36 -19.67
CA PRO A 203 -8.07 -26.70 -20.76
C PRO A 203 -9.04 -27.64 -21.46
N ARG A 204 -10.30 -27.24 -21.57
CA ARG A 204 -11.35 -28.08 -22.19
C ARG A 204 -11.97 -27.45 -23.42
N ALA A 205 -12.07 -26.13 -23.42
CA ALA A 205 -12.72 -25.40 -24.50
C ALA A 205 -11.74 -24.93 -25.57
N ARG A 206 -12.25 -24.62 -26.76
CA ARG A 206 -11.48 -24.01 -27.84
C ARG A 206 -11.35 -22.50 -27.72
N ILE A 207 -12.18 -21.89 -26.88
CA ILE A 207 -12.22 -20.48 -26.57
C ILE A 207 -11.71 -20.31 -25.15
N ALA A 208 -10.80 -19.37 -24.94
CA ALA A 208 -10.39 -18.93 -23.60
C ALA A 208 -10.74 -17.45 -23.43
N PHE A 209 -11.42 -17.13 -22.34
CA PHE A 209 -11.61 -15.76 -21.90
C PHE A 209 -10.49 -15.40 -20.92
N LEU A 210 -9.59 -14.53 -21.32
CA LEU A 210 -8.53 -14.04 -20.44
C LEU A 210 -9.07 -12.90 -19.56
N ALA A 211 -9.42 -13.21 -18.31
CA ALA A 211 -9.89 -12.22 -17.36
C ALA A 211 -8.78 -11.17 -17.07
N PRO A 212 -9.02 -9.88 -17.32
CA PRO A 212 -7.99 -8.86 -17.16
C PRO A 212 -7.85 -8.43 -15.68
N THR A 213 -7.49 -9.38 -14.81
CA THR A 213 -7.46 -9.20 -13.36
C THR A 213 -6.53 -8.09 -12.89
N LEU A 214 -5.42 -7.85 -13.59
CA LEU A 214 -4.54 -6.72 -13.30
C LEU A 214 -5.24 -5.37 -13.55
N SER A 215 -5.99 -5.26 -14.65
CA SER A 215 -6.79 -4.06 -14.92
C SER A 215 -7.86 -3.87 -13.84
N TYR A 216 -8.52 -4.95 -13.41
CA TYR A 216 -9.49 -4.88 -12.32
C TYR A 216 -8.87 -4.32 -11.04
N LEU A 217 -7.66 -4.75 -10.67
CA LEU A 217 -6.97 -4.28 -9.47
C LEU A 217 -6.52 -2.81 -9.58
N VAL A 218 -6.03 -2.39 -10.76
CA VAL A 218 -5.63 -0.99 -10.99
C VAL A 218 -6.80 -0.04 -10.84
N TYR A 219 -7.98 -0.44 -11.33
CA TYR A 219 -9.21 0.35 -11.25
C TYR A 219 -10.08 0.01 -10.03
N ALA A 220 -9.62 -0.86 -9.14
CA ALA A 220 -10.35 -1.19 -7.92
C ALA A 220 -10.64 0.09 -7.12
N ASN A 221 -11.91 0.28 -6.76
CA ASN A 221 -12.41 1.44 -6.01
C ASN A 221 -12.22 2.81 -6.69
N GLN A 222 -11.90 2.84 -7.99
CA GLN A 222 -11.80 4.12 -8.69
C GLN A 222 -13.12 4.87 -8.65
N ARG A 223 -13.06 6.09 -8.14
CA ARG A 223 -14.16 7.06 -8.14
C ARG A 223 -13.91 8.07 -9.25
N PHE A 224 -14.91 8.32 -10.07
CA PHE A 224 -14.80 9.32 -11.14
C PHE A 224 -15.13 10.75 -10.68
N ILE A 225 -15.54 10.88 -9.43
CA ILE A 225 -16.20 12.09 -8.95
C ILE A 225 -15.21 13.23 -8.70
N ASP A 226 -14.07 12.96 -8.06
CA ASP A 226 -13.23 14.04 -7.52
C ASP A 226 -12.30 14.75 -8.53
N PRO A 227 -11.51 14.06 -9.39
CA PRO A 227 -10.63 14.74 -10.34
C PRO A 227 -11.40 15.37 -11.52
N ILE A 228 -12.49 14.75 -11.96
CA ILE A 228 -13.28 15.23 -13.08
C ILE A 228 -14.22 16.36 -12.67
N ARG A 229 -14.76 16.35 -11.44
CA ARG A 229 -15.52 17.48 -10.90
C ARG A 229 -14.71 18.76 -10.92
N ALA A 230 -13.48 18.72 -10.43
CA ALA A 230 -12.60 19.87 -10.41
C ALA A 230 -12.25 20.41 -11.81
N SER A 231 -12.19 19.52 -12.82
CA SER A 231 -11.82 19.91 -14.18
C SER A 231 -12.98 20.33 -15.08
N LEU A 232 -14.22 19.88 -14.77
CA LEU A 232 -15.41 20.09 -15.61
C LEU A 232 -16.47 20.99 -14.98
N ASP A 233 -16.19 21.61 -13.84
CA ASP A 233 -17.14 22.49 -13.12
C ASP A 233 -18.51 21.83 -12.87
N LEU A 234 -18.49 20.52 -12.53
CA LEU A 234 -19.70 19.75 -12.29
C LEU A 234 -20.32 20.11 -10.93
N GLN A 235 -21.63 20.36 -10.94
CA GLN A 235 -22.36 20.76 -9.72
C GLN A 235 -22.54 19.61 -8.72
N GLU A 236 -22.72 19.91 -7.45
CA GLU A 236 -22.93 18.96 -6.33
C GLU A 236 -24.12 17.99 -6.50
N SER A 237 -24.96 18.19 -7.51
CA SER A 237 -26.17 17.39 -7.77
C SER A 237 -25.92 16.08 -8.53
N ASP A 238 -24.66 15.73 -8.84
CA ASP A 238 -24.37 14.45 -9.45
C ASP A 238 -24.51 13.35 -8.42
N GLU A 239 -25.38 12.40 -8.71
CA GLU A 239 -25.72 11.30 -7.81
C GLU A 239 -24.46 10.51 -7.43
N VAL A 240 -24.09 10.59 -6.16
CA VAL A 240 -23.07 9.75 -5.54
C VAL A 240 -23.75 8.43 -5.17
N THR A 241 -23.24 7.32 -5.67
CA THR A 241 -23.78 6.02 -5.26
C THR A 241 -23.44 5.73 -3.80
N PRO A 242 -24.21 4.91 -3.09
CA PRO A 242 -23.87 4.49 -1.73
C PRO A 242 -22.48 3.84 -1.65
N GLN A 243 -22.06 3.13 -2.71
CA GLN A 243 -20.74 2.53 -2.80
C GLN A 243 -19.64 3.59 -2.91
N ASP A 244 -19.82 4.63 -3.72
CA ASP A 244 -18.85 5.73 -3.84
C ASP A 244 -18.73 6.51 -2.54
N ALA A 245 -19.85 6.78 -1.86
CA ALA A 245 -19.85 7.42 -0.54
C ALA A 245 -19.06 6.58 0.47
N TYR A 246 -19.30 5.27 0.50
CA TYR A 246 -18.59 4.36 1.39
C TYR A 246 -17.09 4.31 1.06
N MET A 247 -16.70 4.21 -0.22
CA MET A 247 -15.29 4.24 -0.64
C MET A 247 -14.58 5.49 -0.16
N GLN A 248 -15.25 6.64 -0.23
CA GLN A 248 -14.72 7.91 0.25
C GLN A 248 -14.60 7.93 1.78
N GLU A 249 -15.64 7.53 2.48
CA GLU A 249 -15.67 7.53 3.95
C GLU A 249 -14.62 6.59 4.56
N GLN A 250 -14.38 5.44 3.91
CA GLN A 250 -13.42 4.44 4.36
C GLN A 250 -12.00 4.63 3.79
N GLY A 251 -11.76 5.66 2.99
CA GLY A 251 -10.45 5.92 2.39
C GLY A 251 -9.96 4.80 1.46
N LEU A 252 -10.89 4.13 0.75
CA LEU A 252 -10.53 3.06 -0.18
C LEU A 252 -10.01 3.63 -1.49
N LEU A 253 -8.69 3.73 -1.60
CA LEU A 253 -8.01 4.34 -2.74
C LEU A 253 -7.84 3.37 -3.90
N SER A 254 -7.87 3.90 -5.11
CA SER A 254 -7.48 3.21 -6.36
C SER A 254 -6.07 3.64 -6.79
N CYS A 255 -5.48 2.96 -7.77
CA CYS A 255 -4.23 3.41 -8.37
C CYS A 255 -4.39 4.70 -9.23
N TYR A 256 -5.58 5.29 -9.27
CA TYR A 256 -5.86 6.59 -9.90
C TYR A 256 -6.07 7.72 -8.89
N ASP A 257 -6.02 7.40 -7.60
CA ASP A 257 -6.14 8.37 -6.52
C ASP A 257 -4.76 8.88 -6.05
N LEU A 258 -4.79 9.84 -5.16
CA LEU A 258 -3.63 10.36 -4.46
C LEU A 258 -3.71 9.98 -2.99
N HIS A 259 -2.56 9.70 -2.40
CA HIS A 259 -2.41 9.60 -0.95
C HIS A 259 -2.66 10.95 -0.26
N SER A 260 -2.82 10.94 1.04
CA SER A 260 -3.05 12.15 1.86
C SER A 260 -1.95 13.20 1.72
N ASP A 261 -0.73 12.81 1.32
CA ASP A 261 0.41 13.69 1.07
C ASP A 261 0.49 14.20 -0.38
N GLY A 262 -0.46 13.81 -1.25
CA GLY A 262 -0.55 14.20 -2.65
C GLY A 262 0.30 13.37 -3.62
N SER A 263 0.98 12.32 -3.15
CA SER A 263 1.66 11.37 -4.04
C SER A 263 0.69 10.37 -4.66
N GLY A 264 1.06 9.78 -5.80
CA GLY A 264 0.21 8.81 -6.50
C GLY A 264 0.18 7.44 -5.84
N VAL A 265 -1.00 6.84 -5.75
CA VAL A 265 -1.17 5.45 -5.26
C VAL A 265 -0.58 4.48 -6.27
N CYS A 266 0.40 3.67 -5.85
CA CYS A 266 1.14 2.76 -6.72
C CYS A 266 0.71 1.30 -6.61
N TYR A 267 0.01 0.92 -5.55
CA TYR A 267 -0.34 -0.46 -5.25
C TYR A 267 -1.84 -0.66 -5.05
N SER A 268 -2.29 -1.87 -5.34
CA SER A 268 -3.66 -2.32 -5.10
C SER A 268 -3.61 -3.76 -4.58
N SER A 269 -4.66 -4.18 -3.87
CA SER A 269 -4.76 -5.52 -3.29
C SER A 269 -6.18 -6.06 -3.39
N ARG A 270 -6.28 -7.38 -3.56
CA ARG A 270 -7.55 -8.13 -3.46
C ARG A 270 -7.97 -8.44 -2.02
N TRP A 271 -7.11 -8.14 -1.03
CA TRP A 271 -7.36 -8.36 0.39
C TRP A 271 -8.07 -7.20 1.07
N ARG A 272 -8.56 -6.26 0.28
CA ARG A 272 -9.36 -5.12 0.72
C ARG A 272 -10.72 -5.10 -0.01
N PRO A 273 -11.73 -4.36 0.47
CA PRO A 273 -12.98 -4.20 -0.26
C PRO A 273 -12.75 -3.66 -1.68
N ILE A 274 -13.42 -4.27 -2.68
CA ILE A 274 -13.42 -3.79 -4.07
C ILE A 274 -14.88 -3.59 -4.45
N LEU A 275 -15.42 -2.40 -4.20
CA LEU A 275 -16.85 -2.15 -4.30
C LEU A 275 -17.32 -1.95 -5.74
N ASN A 276 -16.49 -1.36 -6.60
CA ASN A 276 -16.82 -1.19 -8.01
C ASN A 276 -16.61 -2.45 -8.86
N PHE A 277 -16.26 -3.57 -8.23
CA PHE A 277 -16.16 -4.90 -8.87
C PHE A 277 -17.48 -5.69 -8.79
N ARG A 278 -18.47 -5.17 -8.08
CA ARG A 278 -19.77 -5.83 -7.91
C ARG A 278 -20.57 -5.76 -9.20
N PRO A 279 -21.28 -6.83 -9.59
CA PRO A 279 -22.03 -6.88 -10.84
C PRO A 279 -23.06 -5.77 -11.01
N SER A 280 -23.63 -5.31 -9.91
CA SER A 280 -24.65 -4.23 -9.88
C SER A 280 -24.05 -2.81 -9.86
N TYR A 281 -22.73 -2.66 -9.73
CA TYR A 281 -22.11 -1.34 -9.70
C TYR A 281 -22.12 -0.71 -11.09
N VAL A 282 -22.67 0.48 -11.17
CA VAL A 282 -22.68 1.30 -12.39
C VAL A 282 -21.98 2.62 -12.06
N MET A 283 -20.95 2.93 -12.82
CA MET A 283 -20.18 4.14 -12.57
C MET A 283 -21.00 5.39 -12.96
N PRO A 284 -21.23 6.31 -12.02
CA PRO A 284 -21.91 7.56 -12.32
C PRO A 284 -21.02 8.46 -13.19
N SER A 285 -21.41 8.76 -14.41
CA SER A 285 -20.71 9.68 -15.29
C SER A 285 -21.70 10.37 -16.23
N ARG A 286 -21.90 11.67 -16.05
CA ARG A 286 -22.76 12.46 -16.95
C ARG A 286 -22.09 12.83 -18.27
N SER A 287 -20.76 12.83 -18.34
CA SER A 287 -20.02 13.33 -19.50
C SER A 287 -19.66 12.28 -20.55
N LEU A 288 -19.69 10.97 -20.20
CA LEU A 288 -19.18 9.90 -21.08
C LEU A 288 -20.19 8.79 -21.41
N ALA A 289 -21.47 9.00 -21.21
CA ALA A 289 -22.56 8.04 -21.17
C ALA A 289 -22.89 7.67 -19.72
N ALA A 290 -23.84 8.39 -19.17
CA ALA A 290 -24.30 8.22 -17.80
C ALA A 290 -24.54 6.74 -17.46
N PHE A 291 -23.99 6.32 -16.33
CA PHE A 291 -24.28 5.01 -15.73
C PHE A 291 -23.85 3.80 -16.59
N SER A 292 -22.69 3.87 -17.18
CA SER A 292 -22.15 2.74 -17.95
C SER A 292 -21.53 1.69 -17.04
N PRO A 293 -21.75 0.39 -17.31
CA PRO A 293 -21.00 -0.67 -16.66
C PRO A 293 -19.53 -0.60 -17.03
N ARG A 294 -18.65 -1.01 -16.11
CA ARG A 294 -17.21 -0.90 -16.29
C ARG A 294 -16.48 -2.14 -15.77
N HIS A 295 -15.32 -2.44 -16.36
CA HIS A 295 -14.47 -3.58 -15.99
C HIS A 295 -15.24 -4.89 -15.96
N LEU A 296 -15.28 -5.60 -14.83
CA LEU A 296 -16.01 -6.87 -14.72
C LEU A 296 -17.46 -6.75 -15.24
N ASN A 297 -18.15 -5.68 -14.89
CA ASN A 297 -19.56 -5.49 -15.29
C ASN A 297 -19.69 -5.39 -16.83
N ALA A 298 -18.69 -4.80 -17.50
CA ALA A 298 -18.65 -4.76 -18.97
C ALA A 298 -18.26 -6.12 -19.58
N ASP A 299 -17.32 -6.84 -18.96
CA ASP A 299 -16.89 -8.15 -19.41
C ASP A 299 -17.99 -9.21 -19.26
N LEU A 300 -18.85 -9.08 -18.26
CA LEU A 300 -20.02 -9.95 -18.08
C LEU A 300 -20.96 -9.94 -19.30
N HIS A 301 -21.04 -8.82 -20.06
CA HIS A 301 -21.84 -8.80 -21.29
C HIS A 301 -21.29 -9.74 -22.36
N LEU A 302 -19.96 -9.85 -22.48
CA LEU A 302 -19.34 -10.79 -23.41
C LEU A 302 -19.58 -12.25 -22.96
N LEU A 303 -19.45 -12.50 -21.66
CA LEU A 303 -19.65 -13.84 -21.11
C LEU A 303 -21.12 -14.29 -21.24
N ASP A 304 -22.06 -13.39 -20.93
CA ASP A 304 -23.51 -13.64 -21.14
C ASP A 304 -23.80 -13.93 -22.63
N TRP A 305 -23.17 -13.20 -23.55
CA TRP A 305 -23.30 -13.45 -24.96
C TRP A 305 -22.75 -14.85 -25.36
N LEU A 306 -21.59 -15.25 -24.85
CA LEU A 306 -21.03 -16.59 -25.09
C LEU A 306 -21.97 -17.66 -24.60
N ASP A 307 -22.51 -17.52 -23.38
CA ASP A 307 -23.46 -18.44 -22.78
C ASP A 307 -24.78 -18.50 -23.57
N SER A 308 -25.32 -17.33 -23.96
CA SER A 308 -26.55 -17.24 -24.75
C SER A 308 -26.44 -17.91 -26.12
N LYS A 309 -25.23 -17.95 -26.68
CA LYS A 309 -24.92 -18.62 -27.95
C LYS A 309 -24.44 -20.06 -27.78
N GLN A 310 -24.40 -20.54 -26.53
CA GLN A 310 -23.96 -21.90 -26.18
C GLN A 310 -22.53 -22.20 -26.67
N PHE A 311 -21.65 -21.20 -26.68
CA PHE A 311 -20.23 -21.43 -26.87
C PHE A 311 -19.64 -22.06 -25.61
N ASP A 312 -18.78 -23.07 -25.83
CA ASP A 312 -17.97 -23.63 -24.75
C ASP A 312 -16.68 -22.82 -24.63
N TYR A 313 -16.38 -22.32 -23.43
CA TYR A 313 -15.21 -21.50 -23.14
C TYR A 313 -14.65 -21.80 -21.75
N ASP A 314 -13.36 -21.57 -21.58
CA ASP A 314 -12.65 -21.55 -20.30
C ASP A 314 -12.30 -20.11 -19.90
N VAL A 315 -12.18 -19.83 -18.59
CA VAL A 315 -11.75 -18.55 -18.04
C VAL A 315 -10.37 -18.68 -17.42
#